data_de9498bc313262a005bfbcb1426e6443
#
_entry.id   de9498bc313262a005bfbcb1426e6443
#
_cell.length_a   1.000
_cell.length_b   1.000
_cell.length_c   1.000
_cell.angle_alpha   90.00
_cell.angle_beta   90.00
_cell.angle_gamma   90.00
#
_symmetry.space_group_name_H-M   'P 1'
#
loop_
_entity.id
_entity.type
_entity.pdbx_description
1 polymer ?
#
loop_
_entity_poly.entity_id
_entity_poly.type
_entity_poly.pdbx_seq_one_letter_code
_entity_poly.pdbx_strand_id
1 'polypeptide(L)'
;MSFKKQAAALMAAALCVTGAGCSRSAENSGNTGDTVNTDGTVSDGGSAREFDTELTAMQLTSDIKIGWNLGNTLDATGGSGLTQETSWGNPAVTPELIQAVKDAGFNAIRVPTTWERQIGDDGTISADWMSRVQQIVDYAYDLDMYVILNMHHEEWYQPYADKEEEISAKLSSCWTQIAENFKDYDQHLIFEGMNEPRWKNTDYEWNGGNDEGRTVVNHLNKAFVDAVRATGGNNQYRFLMVCPYAANSACRAGASGRRQAHRFGSRVHTLQLCACTARHG
;
A
#
# COMPACT_ATOMS: atom_id res chain seq x y z
N MET A 1 -37.65 14.72 11.26
CA MET A 1 -37.99 13.61 10.34
C MET A 1 -36.82 12.69 10.29
N SER A 2 -37.06 11.47 10.76
CA SER A 2 -36.01 10.44 10.97
C SER A 2 -35.67 9.74 9.66
N PHE A 3 -34.39 9.75 9.23
CA PHE A 3 -33.92 8.89 8.13
C PHE A 3 -33.35 7.60 8.72
N LYS A 4 -34.03 6.50 8.38
CA LYS A 4 -33.70 5.16 8.81
C LYS A 4 -32.42 4.67 8.13
N LYS A 5 -31.51 4.12 8.95
CA LYS A 5 -30.37 3.32 8.53
C LYS A 5 -30.86 2.08 7.80
N GLN A 6 -30.42 1.88 6.56
CA GLN A 6 -30.49 0.57 5.90
C GLN A 6 -29.07 -0.03 5.87
N ALA A 7 -28.91 -1.07 6.66
CA ALA A 7 -27.73 -1.93 6.60
C ALA A 7 -27.92 -2.93 5.44
N ALA A 8 -27.01 -2.93 4.49
CA ALA A 8 -26.95 -3.99 3.47
C ALA A 8 -26.10 -5.14 4.01
N ALA A 9 -26.73 -6.26 4.30
CA ALA A 9 -26.05 -7.51 4.64
C ALA A 9 -25.60 -8.20 3.35
N LEU A 10 -24.29 -8.36 3.14
CA LEU A 10 -23.76 -9.28 2.15
C LEU A 10 -23.70 -10.68 2.77
N MET A 11 -24.53 -11.59 2.25
CA MET A 11 -24.44 -13.03 2.55
C MET A 11 -23.24 -13.63 1.82
N ALA A 12 -22.30 -14.16 2.60
CA ALA A 12 -21.29 -15.09 2.10
C ALA A 12 -21.91 -16.50 2.02
N ALA A 13 -22.06 -17.03 0.81
CA ALA A 13 -22.47 -18.43 0.62
C ALA A 13 -21.24 -19.33 0.76
N ALA A 14 -21.17 -20.08 1.87
CA ALA A 14 -20.21 -21.16 2.04
C ALA A 14 -20.72 -22.41 1.32
N LEU A 15 -20.01 -22.86 0.29
CA LEU A 15 -20.23 -24.17 -0.32
C LEU A 15 -19.45 -25.22 0.48
N CYS A 16 -20.15 -26.03 1.28
CA CYS A 16 -19.61 -27.26 1.85
C CYS A 16 -19.61 -28.36 0.79
N VAL A 17 -18.43 -28.80 0.36
CA VAL A 17 -18.32 -30.07 -0.40
C VAL A 17 -17.85 -31.14 0.58
N THR A 18 -18.75 -32.05 0.93
CA THR A 18 -18.46 -33.30 1.66
C THR A 18 -18.01 -34.35 0.65
N GLY A 19 -16.75 -34.73 0.68
CA GLY A 19 -16.24 -35.89 -0.04
C GLY A 19 -15.84 -36.97 0.94
N ALA A 20 -16.56 -38.08 0.94
CA ALA A 20 -16.31 -39.23 1.76
C ALA A 20 -15.13 -40.08 1.26
N GLY A 21 -14.38 -40.54 2.22
CA GLY A 21 -13.46 -41.57 2.41
C GLY A 21 -12.99 -42.55 1.35
N CYS A 22 -11.74 -42.95 1.49
CA CYS A 22 -11.37 -44.38 1.50
C CYS A 22 -9.94 -44.50 2.09
N SER A 23 -9.90 -45.17 3.21
CA SER A 23 -8.71 -45.69 3.85
C SER A 23 -8.05 -46.80 3.04
N ARG A 24 -6.74 -46.83 2.95
CA ARG A 24 -5.95 -48.06 2.79
C ARG A 24 -4.65 -47.89 3.56
N SER A 25 -4.54 -48.77 4.57
CA SER A 25 -3.34 -49.11 5.31
C SER A 25 -2.41 -49.97 4.46
N ALA A 26 -1.15 -49.76 4.55
CA ALA A 26 -0.13 -50.82 4.38
C ALA A 26 1.12 -50.45 5.16
N GLU A 27 1.53 -51.38 5.98
CA GLU A 27 2.67 -51.43 6.88
C GLU A 27 3.97 -51.59 6.09
N ASN A 28 5.08 -51.10 6.54
CA ASN A 28 6.10 -51.70 7.39
C ASN A 28 7.54 -51.45 6.93
N SER A 29 8.36 -51.09 7.88
CA SER A 29 9.73 -51.48 8.24
C SER A 29 10.92 -50.88 7.49
N GLY A 30 11.85 -50.39 8.34
CA GLY A 30 13.27 -50.41 8.10
C GLY A 30 14.07 -49.20 8.54
N ASN A 31 14.26 -49.06 9.80
CA ASN A 31 15.46 -48.74 10.59
C ASN A 31 16.75 -48.38 9.83
N THR A 32 17.34 -47.21 10.12
CA THR A 32 18.67 -47.00 10.74
C THR A 32 19.04 -45.50 10.73
N GLY A 33 19.29 -44.97 11.90
CA GLY A 33 20.56 -44.41 12.36
C GLY A 33 20.92 -42.98 11.97
N ASP A 34 20.81 -42.09 13.00
CA ASP A 34 21.72 -40.99 13.34
C ASP A 34 22.03 -39.90 12.30
N THR A 35 21.68 -38.67 12.62
CA THR A 35 22.39 -37.71 13.47
C THR A 35 21.62 -36.41 13.52
N VAL A 36 21.32 -35.96 14.72
CA VAL A 36 20.81 -34.63 14.99
C VAL A 36 21.95 -33.65 14.75
N ASN A 37 21.87 -32.83 13.71
CA ASN A 37 22.60 -31.58 13.60
C ASN A 37 21.64 -30.45 13.87
N THR A 38 21.72 -29.92 15.10
CA THR A 38 21.21 -28.64 15.49
C THR A 38 22.10 -27.57 14.89
N ASP A 39 21.78 -27.10 13.69
CA ASP A 39 22.25 -25.83 13.22
C ASP A 39 21.06 -25.12 12.60
N GLY A 40 20.48 -24.21 13.41
CA GLY A 40 19.34 -23.36 13.04
C GLY A 40 19.77 -22.24 12.10
N THR A 41 20.19 -22.57 10.91
CA THR A 41 20.23 -21.60 9.84
C THR A 41 18.85 -21.57 9.21
N VAL A 42 18.08 -20.54 9.57
CA VAL A 42 16.95 -20.05 8.76
C VAL A 42 17.54 -19.82 7.36
N SER A 43 17.10 -20.58 6.39
CA SER A 43 17.50 -20.39 5.00
C SER A 43 16.91 -19.06 4.53
N ASP A 44 17.72 -18.03 4.59
CA ASP A 44 17.54 -16.77 3.86
C ASP A 44 17.74 -17.07 2.36
N GLY A 45 16.72 -17.56 1.72
CA GLY A 45 16.75 -18.15 0.37
C GLY A 45 15.83 -17.47 -0.64
N GLY A 46 15.46 -16.21 -0.42
CA GLY A 46 14.90 -15.36 -1.47
C GLY A 46 16.06 -14.71 -2.23
N SER A 47 16.39 -15.21 -3.43
CA SER A 47 17.25 -14.47 -4.36
C SER A 47 16.68 -13.05 -4.51
N ALA A 48 17.44 -12.03 -4.08
CA ALA A 48 17.04 -10.64 -4.26
C ALA A 48 16.74 -10.43 -5.75
N ARG A 49 15.48 -10.06 -6.06
CA ARG A 49 15.07 -9.78 -7.44
C ARG A 49 15.79 -8.53 -7.91
N GLU A 50 16.35 -8.57 -9.11
CA GLU A 50 16.98 -7.40 -9.70
C GLU A 50 15.91 -6.42 -10.18
N PHE A 51 16.10 -5.13 -9.89
CA PHE A 51 15.18 -4.09 -10.34
C PHE A 51 15.36 -3.83 -11.84
N ASP A 52 14.29 -3.98 -12.63
CA ASP A 52 14.30 -3.63 -14.06
C ASP A 52 14.27 -2.10 -14.23
N THR A 53 15.43 -1.49 -14.44
CA THR A 53 15.57 -0.04 -14.63
C THR A 53 15.09 0.47 -15.98
N GLU A 54 14.86 -0.41 -16.95
CA GLU A 54 14.36 -0.05 -18.29
C GLU A 54 12.83 -0.13 -18.39
N LEU A 55 12.16 -0.75 -17.40
CA LEU A 55 10.71 -0.84 -17.35
C LEU A 55 10.09 0.55 -17.26
N THR A 56 9.22 0.87 -18.21
CA THR A 56 8.49 2.15 -18.21
C THR A 56 7.20 2.06 -17.39
N ALA A 57 6.70 3.20 -16.92
CA ALA A 57 5.41 3.28 -16.22
C ALA A 57 4.22 2.76 -17.09
N MET A 58 4.29 2.92 -18.39
CA MET A 58 3.27 2.40 -19.32
C MET A 58 3.30 0.88 -19.42
N GLN A 59 4.48 0.29 -19.45
CA GLN A 59 4.64 -1.17 -19.43
C GLN A 59 4.15 -1.74 -18.09
N LEU A 60 4.61 -1.18 -16.95
CA LEU A 60 4.13 -1.58 -15.62
C LEU A 60 2.60 -1.56 -15.54
N THR A 61 1.95 -0.47 -15.97
CA THR A 61 0.48 -0.37 -15.93
C THR A 61 -0.20 -1.34 -16.89
N SER A 62 0.46 -1.73 -17.97
CA SER A 62 -0.04 -2.76 -18.89
C SER A 62 0.08 -4.16 -18.31
N ASP A 63 1.06 -4.39 -17.45
CA ASP A 63 1.27 -5.68 -16.77
C ASP A 63 0.30 -5.87 -15.59
N ILE A 64 -0.14 -4.81 -14.94
CA ILE A 64 -1.20 -4.85 -13.94
C ILE A 64 -2.54 -5.07 -14.65
N LYS A 65 -3.10 -6.27 -14.55
CA LYS A 65 -4.36 -6.64 -15.22
C LYS A 65 -5.57 -6.33 -14.36
N ILE A 66 -5.54 -6.79 -13.11
CA ILE A 66 -6.61 -6.58 -12.15
C ILE A 66 -6.01 -6.51 -10.74
N GLY A 67 -6.40 -5.50 -9.98
CA GLY A 67 -5.95 -5.29 -8.61
C GLY A 67 -7.09 -5.49 -7.60
N TRP A 68 -6.73 -5.93 -6.40
CA TRP A 68 -7.60 -6.00 -5.24
C TRP A 68 -7.12 -5.03 -4.16
N ASN A 69 -8.06 -4.41 -3.42
CA ASN A 69 -7.71 -3.50 -2.33
C ASN A 69 -7.93 -4.18 -0.98
N LEU A 70 -6.86 -4.36 -0.22
CA LEU A 70 -6.86 -4.93 1.13
C LEU A 70 -7.35 -3.88 2.15
N GLY A 71 -8.59 -3.42 2.00
CA GLY A 71 -9.18 -2.38 2.84
C GLY A 71 -9.73 -2.89 4.17
N ASN A 72 -9.93 -1.96 5.11
CA ASN A 72 -10.44 -2.17 6.46
C ASN A 72 -9.57 -3.10 7.31
N THR A 73 -8.26 -3.05 7.09
CA THR A 73 -7.23 -3.79 7.83
C THR A 73 -6.16 -2.84 8.34
N LEU A 74 -5.02 -2.72 7.67
CA LEU A 74 -3.95 -1.81 8.10
C LEU A 74 -4.34 -0.33 8.00
N ASP A 75 -5.35 0.01 7.20
CA ASP A 75 -5.93 1.36 7.10
C ASP A 75 -6.89 1.70 8.25
N ALA A 76 -7.23 0.77 9.11
CA ALA A 76 -8.10 1.03 10.26
C ALA A 76 -7.48 2.06 11.22
N THR A 77 -8.34 2.91 11.83
CA THR A 77 -7.91 4.03 12.70
C THR A 77 -8.19 3.81 14.19
N GLY A 78 -8.68 2.62 14.57
CA GLY A 78 -8.92 2.24 15.96
C GLY A 78 -7.76 1.45 16.57
N GLY A 79 -7.95 0.98 17.82
CA GLY A 79 -6.96 0.13 18.49
C GLY A 79 -5.66 0.84 18.85
N SER A 80 -4.66 0.05 19.25
CA SER A 80 -3.30 0.50 19.54
C SER A 80 -2.30 -0.58 19.15
N GLY A 81 -1.10 -0.20 18.71
CA GLY A 81 -0.11 -1.14 18.21
C GLY A 81 -0.73 -2.06 17.14
N LEU A 82 -0.41 -3.33 17.15
CA LEU A 82 -0.89 -4.29 16.15
C LEU A 82 -2.41 -4.54 16.19
N THR A 83 -3.13 -4.18 17.27
CA THR A 83 -4.59 -4.29 17.31
C THR A 83 -5.31 -3.30 16.39
N GLN A 84 -4.60 -2.33 15.83
CA GLN A 84 -5.13 -1.44 14.81
C GLN A 84 -5.65 -2.23 13.62
N GLU A 85 -4.92 -3.23 13.14
CA GLU A 85 -5.26 -4.04 11.96
C GLU A 85 -6.68 -4.64 12.03
N THR A 86 -7.15 -5.02 13.21
CA THR A 86 -8.44 -5.69 13.40
C THR A 86 -9.52 -4.77 13.98
N SER A 87 -9.20 -3.50 14.20
CA SER A 87 -10.07 -2.58 14.96
C SER A 87 -11.37 -2.22 14.26
N TRP A 88 -11.47 -2.41 12.96
CA TRP A 88 -12.70 -2.24 12.17
C TRP A 88 -13.47 -3.55 11.92
N GLY A 89 -13.08 -4.64 12.58
CA GLY A 89 -13.81 -5.91 12.60
C GLY A 89 -13.38 -6.94 11.58
N ASN A 90 -12.43 -6.63 10.71
CA ASN A 90 -11.81 -7.63 9.86
C ASN A 90 -10.82 -8.48 10.67
N PRO A 91 -10.64 -9.76 10.33
CA PRO A 91 -9.57 -10.56 10.92
C PRO A 91 -8.20 -10.06 10.48
N ALA A 92 -7.16 -10.45 11.23
CA ALA A 92 -5.79 -10.21 10.81
C ALA A 92 -5.52 -10.88 9.44
N VAL A 93 -4.72 -10.22 8.62
CA VAL A 93 -4.37 -10.72 7.28
C VAL A 93 -3.47 -11.94 7.41
N THR A 94 -3.78 -12.98 6.66
CA THR A 94 -2.99 -14.22 6.62
C THR A 94 -2.44 -14.48 5.21
N PRO A 95 -1.36 -15.28 5.08
CA PRO A 95 -0.84 -15.66 3.76
C PRO A 95 -1.88 -16.41 2.92
N GLU A 96 -2.78 -17.20 3.55
CA GLU A 96 -3.83 -17.93 2.84
C GLU A 96 -4.86 -16.99 2.21
N LEU A 97 -5.17 -15.84 2.87
CA LEU A 97 -6.03 -14.81 2.29
C LEU A 97 -5.40 -14.25 1.01
N ILE A 98 -4.13 -13.90 1.07
CA ILE A 98 -3.42 -13.33 -0.09
C ILE A 98 -3.28 -14.37 -1.20
N GLN A 99 -3.00 -15.63 -0.86
CA GLN A 99 -2.99 -16.73 -1.82
C GLN A 99 -4.36 -16.88 -2.52
N ALA A 100 -5.45 -16.81 -1.78
CA ALA A 100 -6.80 -16.88 -2.36
C ALA A 100 -7.08 -15.72 -3.33
N VAL A 101 -6.58 -14.52 -3.03
CA VAL A 101 -6.66 -13.38 -3.95
C VAL A 101 -5.87 -13.65 -5.24
N LYS A 102 -4.66 -14.18 -5.12
CA LYS A 102 -3.85 -14.59 -6.28
C LYS A 102 -4.54 -15.67 -7.12
N ASP A 103 -5.09 -16.70 -6.47
CA ASP A 103 -5.78 -17.82 -7.11
C ASP A 103 -7.07 -17.37 -7.82
N ALA A 104 -7.70 -16.29 -7.35
CA ALA A 104 -8.84 -15.65 -8.01
C ALA A 104 -8.45 -14.86 -9.28
N GLY A 105 -7.15 -14.81 -9.62
CA GLY A 105 -6.63 -14.20 -10.83
C GLY A 105 -6.16 -12.77 -10.70
N PHE A 106 -6.15 -12.21 -9.48
CA PHE A 106 -5.56 -10.88 -9.24
C PHE A 106 -4.04 -10.94 -9.33
N ASN A 107 -3.44 -9.99 -10.03
CA ASN A 107 -1.98 -9.87 -10.12
C ASN A 107 -1.44 -8.59 -9.47
N ALA A 108 -2.32 -7.82 -8.82
CA ALA A 108 -1.93 -6.66 -8.03
C ALA A 108 -2.77 -6.57 -6.76
N ILE A 109 -2.19 -6.05 -5.70
CA ILE A 109 -2.86 -5.75 -4.44
C ILE A 109 -2.46 -4.35 -3.96
N ARG A 110 -3.43 -3.56 -3.54
CA ARG A 110 -3.18 -2.32 -2.84
C ARG A 110 -3.34 -2.58 -1.34
N VAL A 111 -2.35 -2.19 -0.57
CA VAL A 111 -2.27 -2.36 0.88
C VAL A 111 -2.41 -0.98 1.54
N PRO A 112 -3.67 -0.51 1.76
CA PRO A 112 -3.90 0.75 2.45
C PRO A 112 -3.39 0.64 3.88
N THR A 113 -2.58 1.64 4.30
CA THR A 113 -1.95 1.61 5.62
C THR A 113 -2.02 2.98 6.27
N THR A 114 -2.56 3.04 7.49
CA THR A 114 -2.58 4.23 8.34
C THR A 114 -1.39 4.18 9.31
N TRP A 115 -0.57 5.20 9.28
CA TRP A 115 0.68 5.29 10.05
C TRP A 115 0.56 6.20 11.26
N GLU A 116 -0.35 7.17 11.24
CA GLU A 116 -0.47 8.23 12.24
C GLU A 116 -0.40 7.74 13.68
N ARG A 117 -1.09 6.66 14.00
CA ARG A 117 -1.15 6.09 15.36
C ARG A 117 0.06 5.25 15.74
N GLN A 118 0.95 5.05 14.80
CA GLN A 118 2.16 4.24 14.92
C GLN A 118 3.43 5.08 14.91
N ILE A 119 3.26 6.42 14.86
CA ILE A 119 4.37 7.39 14.90
C ILE A 119 4.48 7.90 16.33
N GLY A 120 5.65 7.71 16.94
CA GLY A 120 5.97 8.23 18.27
C GLY A 120 6.16 9.75 18.28
N ASP A 121 6.26 10.33 19.47
CA ASP A 121 6.49 11.77 19.66
C ASP A 121 7.81 12.27 19.02
N ASP A 122 8.76 11.37 18.84
CA ASP A 122 10.04 11.62 18.19
C ASP A 122 9.98 11.50 16.65
N GLY A 123 8.80 11.21 16.09
CA GLY A 123 8.58 11.00 14.66
C GLY A 123 8.97 9.61 14.15
N THR A 124 9.37 8.69 15.04
CA THR A 124 9.76 7.32 14.66
C THR A 124 8.53 6.44 14.48
N ILE A 125 8.48 5.70 13.38
CA ILE A 125 7.44 4.69 13.13
C ILE A 125 7.74 3.46 14.00
N SER A 126 6.70 2.91 14.66
CA SER A 126 6.78 1.68 15.45
C SER A 126 7.41 0.55 14.62
N ALA A 127 8.48 -0.05 15.17
CA ALA A 127 9.16 -1.17 14.52
C ALA A 127 8.24 -2.40 14.36
N ASP A 128 7.38 -2.66 15.34
CA ASP A 128 6.41 -3.76 15.28
C ASP A 128 5.40 -3.54 14.14
N TRP A 129 4.92 -2.29 13.97
CA TRP A 129 4.01 -1.95 12.87
C TRP A 129 4.69 -2.04 11.52
N MET A 130 5.90 -1.51 11.38
CA MET A 130 6.69 -1.60 10.17
C MET A 130 6.92 -3.07 9.78
N SER A 131 7.29 -3.92 10.75
CA SER A 131 7.48 -5.36 10.54
C SER A 131 6.18 -6.05 10.12
N ARG A 132 5.04 -5.67 10.70
CA ARG A 132 3.74 -6.23 10.32
C ARG A 132 3.33 -5.82 8.90
N VAL A 133 3.52 -4.55 8.55
CA VAL A 133 3.28 -4.05 7.18
C VAL A 133 4.16 -4.80 6.20
N GLN A 134 5.45 -4.95 6.50
CA GLN A 134 6.39 -5.70 5.66
C GLN A 134 5.94 -7.14 5.47
N GLN A 135 5.56 -7.83 6.53
CA GLN A 135 5.07 -9.22 6.46
C GLN A 135 3.89 -9.37 5.48
N ILE A 136 2.94 -8.41 5.49
CA ILE A 136 1.79 -8.44 4.58
C ILE A 136 2.21 -8.12 3.14
N VAL A 137 3.14 -7.20 2.95
CA VAL A 137 3.75 -6.92 1.65
C VAL A 137 4.42 -8.17 1.10
N ASP A 138 5.20 -8.88 1.94
CA ASP A 138 5.91 -10.10 1.56
C ASP A 138 4.96 -11.21 1.12
N TYR A 139 3.81 -11.41 1.79
CA TYR A 139 2.82 -12.40 1.37
C TYR A 139 2.39 -12.24 -0.10
N ALA A 140 2.25 -11.01 -0.58
CA ALA A 140 1.86 -10.75 -1.97
C ALA A 140 3.07 -10.70 -2.90
N TYR A 141 4.17 -10.12 -2.44
CA TYR A 141 5.41 -10.01 -3.20
C TYR A 141 6.00 -11.38 -3.56
N ASP A 142 6.02 -12.33 -2.61
CA ASP A 142 6.49 -13.69 -2.82
C ASP A 142 5.61 -14.48 -3.80
N LEU A 143 4.36 -14.08 -3.97
CA LEU A 143 3.43 -14.62 -4.97
C LEU A 143 3.56 -13.93 -6.34
N ASP A 144 4.59 -13.12 -6.55
CA ASP A 144 4.81 -12.39 -7.80
C ASP A 144 3.62 -11.49 -8.17
N MET A 145 3.10 -10.78 -7.16
CA MET A 145 2.06 -9.76 -7.34
C MET A 145 2.68 -8.37 -7.28
N TYR A 146 2.11 -7.43 -8.03
CA TYR A 146 2.38 -6.02 -7.79
C TYR A 146 1.73 -5.58 -6.49
N VAL A 147 2.50 -4.90 -5.64
CA VAL A 147 2.03 -4.39 -4.34
C VAL A 147 2.08 -2.87 -4.35
N ILE A 148 0.96 -2.22 -4.02
CA ILE A 148 0.87 -0.77 -3.86
C ILE A 148 0.71 -0.48 -2.37
N LEU A 149 1.78 0.01 -1.75
CA LEU A 149 1.78 0.42 -0.35
C LEU A 149 1.58 1.94 -0.27
N ASN A 150 0.67 2.39 0.61
CA ASN A 150 0.37 3.81 0.73
C ASN A 150 0.38 4.36 2.17
N MET A 151 0.12 5.66 2.26
CA MET A 151 -0.24 6.38 3.48
C MET A 151 -1.72 6.77 3.36
N HIS A 152 -2.60 6.22 4.25
CA HIS A 152 -4.04 6.18 3.99
C HIS A 152 -4.88 7.20 4.78
N HIS A 153 -5.19 6.94 6.04
CA HIS A 153 -6.07 7.79 6.87
C HIS A 153 -5.28 8.66 7.86
N GLU A 154 -4.48 9.56 7.30
CA GLU A 154 -3.71 10.51 8.10
C GLU A 154 -4.48 11.81 8.27
N GLU A 155 -4.88 12.17 9.48
CA GLU A 155 -5.64 13.40 9.74
C GLU A 155 -4.79 14.67 9.60
N TRP A 156 -3.48 14.54 9.69
CA TRP A 156 -2.55 15.67 9.72
C TRP A 156 -2.18 16.24 8.35
N TYR A 157 -2.36 15.52 7.24
CA TYR A 157 -1.94 16.03 5.92
C TYR A 157 -3.05 16.79 5.15
N GLN A 158 -3.94 17.50 5.85
CA GLN A 158 -4.88 18.39 5.17
C GLN A 158 -4.14 19.56 4.53
N PRO A 159 -4.29 19.81 3.21
CA PRO A 159 -3.39 20.65 2.44
C PRO A 159 -3.68 22.16 2.60
N TYR A 160 -3.52 22.69 3.80
CA TYR A 160 -3.58 24.12 4.10
C TYR A 160 -2.19 24.76 3.92
N ALA A 161 -2.14 25.94 3.30
CA ALA A 161 -0.88 26.63 2.98
C ALA A 161 -0.07 27.01 4.24
N ASP A 162 -0.75 27.38 5.31
CA ASP A 162 -0.12 27.73 6.61
C ASP A 162 0.42 26.50 7.36
N LYS A 163 0.11 25.29 6.90
CA LYS A 163 0.57 24.01 7.45
C LYS A 163 1.54 23.26 6.52
N GLU A 164 1.78 23.77 5.34
CA GLU A 164 2.53 23.08 4.29
C GLU A 164 3.92 22.64 4.73
N GLU A 165 4.67 23.51 5.41
CA GLU A 165 6.04 23.22 5.89
C GLU A 165 6.03 22.07 6.92
N GLU A 166 5.15 22.12 7.92
CA GLU A 166 4.98 21.09 8.94
C GLU A 166 4.59 19.75 8.32
N ILE A 167 3.59 19.76 7.44
CA ILE A 167 3.09 18.57 6.76
C ILE A 167 4.19 17.96 5.88
N SER A 168 4.88 18.78 5.10
CA SER A 168 5.97 18.32 4.21
C SER A 168 7.10 17.69 4.99
N ALA A 169 7.50 18.26 6.13
CA ALA A 169 8.54 17.71 6.99
C ALA A 169 8.13 16.34 7.55
N LYS A 170 6.91 16.24 8.09
CA LYS A 170 6.39 14.97 8.64
C LYS A 170 6.22 13.91 7.57
N LEU A 171 5.66 14.27 6.41
CA LEU A 171 5.49 13.36 5.26
C LEU A 171 6.84 12.82 4.77
N SER A 172 7.84 13.71 4.63
CA SER A 172 9.19 13.32 4.22
C SER A 172 9.85 12.38 5.23
N SER A 173 9.73 12.68 6.54
CA SER A 173 10.27 11.83 7.61
C SER A 173 9.65 10.44 7.59
N CYS A 174 8.33 10.32 7.46
CA CYS A 174 7.65 9.04 7.40
C CYS A 174 8.05 8.24 6.15
N TRP A 175 8.04 8.89 4.97
CA TRP A 175 8.39 8.20 3.72
C TRP A 175 9.87 7.83 3.64
N THR A 176 10.76 8.58 4.29
CA THR A 176 12.16 8.16 4.41
C THR A 176 12.28 6.85 5.17
N GLN A 177 11.60 6.71 6.32
CA GLN A 177 11.63 5.48 7.12
C GLN A 177 11.02 4.29 6.37
N ILE A 178 9.86 4.49 5.72
CA ILE A 178 9.20 3.46 4.92
C ILE A 178 10.12 3.06 3.75
N ALA A 179 10.64 4.01 3.01
CA ALA A 179 11.48 3.76 1.85
C ALA A 179 12.79 3.05 2.20
N GLU A 180 13.44 3.40 3.32
CA GLU A 180 14.62 2.70 3.81
C GLU A 180 14.33 1.24 4.16
N ASN A 181 13.18 0.95 4.78
CA ASN A 181 12.79 -0.41 5.14
C ASN A 181 12.58 -1.30 3.89
N PHE A 182 12.08 -0.73 2.81
CA PHE A 182 11.71 -1.45 1.59
C PHE A 182 12.68 -1.21 0.42
N LYS A 183 13.87 -0.68 0.65
CA LYS A 183 14.77 -0.21 -0.43
C LYS A 183 15.25 -1.32 -1.38
N ASP A 184 15.31 -2.55 -0.91
CA ASP A 184 15.83 -3.69 -1.68
C ASP A 184 14.77 -4.42 -2.51
N TYR A 185 13.47 -4.06 -2.36
CA TYR A 185 12.39 -4.60 -3.19
C TYR A 185 12.49 -4.09 -4.63
N ASP A 186 12.14 -4.94 -5.59
CA ASP A 186 12.15 -4.59 -7.01
C ASP A 186 10.93 -3.75 -7.45
N GLN A 187 10.66 -3.69 -8.76
CA GLN A 187 9.56 -2.93 -9.35
C GLN A 187 8.15 -3.42 -9.00
N HIS A 188 8.01 -4.62 -8.41
CA HIS A 188 6.71 -5.12 -7.96
C HIS A 188 6.18 -4.36 -6.75
N LEU A 189 7.05 -3.70 -5.97
CA LEU A 189 6.60 -2.81 -4.90
C LEU A 189 6.54 -1.36 -5.39
N ILE A 190 5.35 -0.78 -5.33
CA ILE A 190 5.02 0.58 -5.74
C ILE A 190 4.61 1.38 -4.50
N PHE A 191 5.05 2.63 -4.37
CA PHE A 191 4.60 3.51 -3.29
C PHE A 191 3.57 4.52 -3.78
N GLU A 192 2.50 4.70 -3.02
CA GLU A 192 1.48 5.73 -3.21
C GLU A 192 1.56 6.74 -2.06
N GLY A 193 1.94 7.97 -2.37
CA GLY A 193 2.37 8.98 -1.38
C GLY A 193 1.31 9.35 -0.36
N MET A 194 0.07 9.51 -0.77
CA MET A 194 -1.07 9.93 0.06
C MET A 194 -2.38 9.37 -0.50
N ASN A 195 -3.35 9.10 0.39
CA ASN A 195 -4.72 8.78 0.00
C ASN A 195 -5.61 10.02 0.14
N GLU A 196 -6.18 10.48 -0.96
CA GLU A 196 -7.22 11.53 -0.98
C GLU A 196 -6.92 12.79 -0.15
N PRO A 197 -5.75 13.45 -0.30
CA PRO A 197 -5.43 14.66 0.45
C PRO A 197 -6.44 15.78 0.12
N ARG A 198 -7.11 16.31 1.16
CA ARG A 198 -8.21 17.29 0.98
C ARG A 198 -8.49 18.07 2.27
N TRP A 199 -9.19 19.17 2.14
CA TRP A 199 -9.76 19.90 3.27
C TRP A 199 -11.05 19.23 3.72
N LYS A 200 -11.00 18.47 4.79
CA LYS A 200 -12.14 17.75 5.35
C LYS A 200 -13.18 18.70 5.94
N ASN A 201 -14.45 18.33 5.81
CA ASN A 201 -15.59 19.06 6.34
C ASN A 201 -15.74 20.52 5.80
N THR A 202 -15.32 20.74 4.56
CA THR A 202 -15.49 22.03 3.86
C THR A 202 -16.24 21.83 2.54
N ASP A 203 -16.70 22.94 1.96
CA ASP A 203 -17.33 22.93 0.63
C ASP A 203 -16.35 22.48 -0.48
N TYR A 204 -15.06 22.49 -0.19
CA TYR A 204 -13.99 22.08 -1.11
C TYR A 204 -13.62 20.59 -1.01
N GLU A 205 -14.21 19.84 -0.09
CA GLU A 205 -13.77 18.47 0.23
C GLU A 205 -13.75 17.57 -1.00
N TRP A 206 -14.87 17.53 -1.77
CA TRP A 206 -15.04 16.58 -2.87
C TRP A 206 -15.24 17.21 -4.25
N ASN A 207 -15.17 18.53 -4.36
CA ASN A 207 -15.35 19.23 -5.64
C ASN A 207 -14.04 19.52 -6.40
N GLY A 208 -12.92 18.95 -5.93
CA GLY A 208 -11.60 19.16 -6.54
C GLY A 208 -10.78 20.28 -5.92
N GLY A 209 -11.23 20.84 -4.79
CA GLY A 209 -10.51 21.87 -4.06
C GLY A 209 -10.47 23.23 -4.77
N ASN A 210 -9.71 24.14 -4.20
CA ASN A 210 -9.34 25.41 -4.82
C ASN A 210 -7.86 25.41 -5.29
N ASP A 211 -7.38 26.52 -5.82
CA ASP A 211 -6.01 26.64 -6.32
C ASP A 211 -4.95 26.47 -5.23
N GLU A 212 -5.24 26.98 -4.02
CA GLU A 212 -4.34 26.84 -2.87
C GLU A 212 -4.17 25.36 -2.48
N GLY A 213 -5.27 24.66 -2.17
CA GLY A 213 -5.22 23.26 -1.77
C GLY A 213 -4.57 22.36 -2.84
N ARG A 214 -4.85 22.61 -4.13
CA ARG A 214 -4.18 21.88 -5.22
C ARG A 214 -2.69 22.18 -5.31
N THR A 215 -2.27 23.41 -5.05
CA THR A 215 -0.87 23.81 -5.04
C THR A 215 -0.13 23.09 -3.90
N VAL A 216 -0.69 23.11 -2.70
CA VAL A 216 -0.12 22.41 -1.55
C VAL A 216 -0.02 20.92 -1.80
N VAL A 217 -1.07 20.26 -2.32
CA VAL A 217 -1.02 18.83 -2.68
C VAL A 217 0.11 18.52 -3.66
N ASN A 218 0.36 19.40 -4.66
CA ASN A 218 1.47 19.21 -5.58
C ASN A 218 2.84 19.32 -4.88
N HIS A 219 2.98 20.24 -3.93
CA HIS A 219 4.21 20.38 -3.14
C HIS A 219 4.42 19.17 -2.21
N LEU A 220 3.37 18.67 -1.57
CA LEU A 220 3.40 17.45 -0.76
C LEU A 220 3.79 16.21 -1.60
N ASN A 221 3.22 16.07 -2.79
CA ASN A 221 3.63 15.03 -3.73
C ASN A 221 5.12 15.12 -4.10
N LYS A 222 5.62 16.36 -4.27
CA LYS A 222 7.06 16.57 -4.50
C LYS A 222 7.90 16.17 -3.30
N ALA A 223 7.50 16.55 -2.09
CA ALA A 223 8.18 16.20 -0.85
C ALA A 223 8.27 14.68 -0.67
N PHE A 224 7.18 13.96 -0.95
CA PHE A 224 7.14 12.49 -0.97
C PHE A 224 8.15 11.91 -1.98
N VAL A 225 8.12 12.36 -3.23
CA VAL A 225 9.03 11.88 -4.28
C VAL A 225 10.48 12.12 -3.90
N ASP A 226 10.81 13.32 -3.43
CA ASP A 226 12.18 13.70 -3.05
C ASP A 226 12.67 12.84 -1.88
N ALA A 227 11.83 12.62 -0.84
CA ALA A 227 12.16 11.80 0.32
C ALA A 227 12.48 10.36 -0.08
N VAL A 228 11.62 9.73 -0.90
CA VAL A 228 11.86 8.36 -1.36
C VAL A 228 13.14 8.26 -2.21
N ARG A 229 13.34 9.18 -3.16
CA ARG A 229 14.53 9.18 -4.04
C ARG A 229 15.83 9.37 -3.27
N ALA A 230 15.82 10.17 -2.20
CA ALA A 230 17.00 10.45 -1.38
C ALA A 230 17.53 9.22 -0.63
N THR A 231 16.71 8.18 -0.40
CA THR A 231 17.13 6.94 0.26
C THR A 231 18.04 6.07 -0.63
N GLY A 232 18.07 6.31 -1.94
CA GLY A 232 18.95 5.60 -2.86
C GLY A 232 18.53 4.16 -3.17
N GLY A 233 19.47 3.32 -3.58
CA GLY A 233 19.20 1.92 -3.96
C GLY A 233 18.11 1.82 -5.03
N ASN A 234 17.26 0.81 -4.94
CA ASN A 234 16.12 0.62 -5.87
C ASN A 234 15.10 1.76 -5.81
N ASN A 235 15.08 2.53 -4.72
CA ASN A 235 14.18 3.67 -4.57
C ASN A 235 14.48 4.81 -5.55
N GLN A 236 15.68 4.87 -6.16
CA GLN A 236 15.98 5.80 -7.24
C GLN A 236 15.12 5.54 -8.49
N TYR A 237 14.71 4.30 -8.70
CA TYR A 237 13.96 3.84 -9.88
C TYR A 237 12.52 3.44 -9.55
N ARG A 238 12.19 3.23 -8.26
CA ARG A 238 10.88 2.76 -7.80
C ARG A 238 9.74 3.55 -8.41
N PHE A 239 8.68 2.86 -8.84
CA PHE A 239 7.46 3.50 -9.30
C PHE A 239 6.73 4.18 -8.13
N LEU A 240 6.42 5.45 -8.31
CA LEU A 240 5.75 6.28 -7.30
C LEU A 240 4.43 6.77 -7.85
N MET A 241 3.38 6.59 -7.05
CA MET A 241 2.04 7.07 -7.38
C MET A 241 1.76 8.36 -6.61
N VAL A 242 1.42 9.41 -7.34
CA VAL A 242 1.06 10.71 -6.78
C VAL A 242 -0.45 10.92 -6.90
N CYS A 243 -1.04 11.45 -5.85
CA CYS A 243 -2.48 11.65 -5.74
C CYS A 243 -2.84 13.11 -6.03
N PRO A 244 -3.81 13.42 -6.90
CA PRO A 244 -4.37 14.75 -7.00
C PRO A 244 -5.25 15.05 -5.78
N TYR A 245 -5.65 16.33 -5.61
CA TYR A 245 -6.56 16.73 -4.54
C TYR A 245 -7.81 15.84 -4.52
N ALA A 246 -8.11 15.24 -3.34
CA ALA A 246 -9.21 14.31 -3.12
C ALA A 246 -9.25 13.11 -4.10
N ALA A 247 -8.12 12.69 -4.65
CA ALA A 247 -8.03 11.69 -5.73
C ALA A 247 -8.97 11.99 -6.91
N ASN A 248 -9.34 13.25 -7.12
CA ASN A 248 -10.34 13.66 -8.11
C ASN A 248 -9.75 13.65 -9.54
N SER A 249 -10.25 12.76 -10.39
CA SER A 249 -9.80 12.61 -11.79
C SER A 249 -10.10 13.83 -12.67
N ALA A 250 -11.08 14.68 -12.28
CA ALA A 250 -11.37 15.94 -12.96
C ALA A 250 -10.37 17.04 -12.57
N CYS A 251 -9.67 16.91 -11.44
CA CYS A 251 -8.51 17.71 -11.10
C CYS A 251 -7.34 17.19 -11.95
N ARG A 252 -7.38 17.49 -13.24
CA ARG A 252 -6.15 17.40 -14.02
C ARG A 252 -5.12 18.20 -13.24
N ALA A 253 -4.00 17.57 -12.88
CA ALA A 253 -2.80 18.30 -12.57
C ALA A 253 -2.74 19.39 -13.64
N GLY A 254 -2.88 20.64 -13.26
CA GLY A 254 -3.07 21.74 -14.22
C GLY A 254 -2.01 21.66 -15.30
N ALA A 255 -2.13 22.36 -16.42
CA ALA A 255 -1.20 22.29 -17.57
C ALA A 255 0.30 22.39 -17.15
N SER A 256 0.58 22.84 -15.92
CA SER A 256 1.85 22.68 -15.20
C SER A 256 2.17 21.23 -14.79
N GLY A 257 1.20 20.35 -14.56
CA GLY A 257 1.45 18.96 -14.14
C GLY A 257 2.08 18.10 -15.23
N ARG A 258 1.72 18.30 -16.51
CA ARG A 258 2.42 17.64 -17.62
C ARG A 258 3.85 18.17 -17.81
N ARG A 259 4.11 19.44 -17.47
CA ARG A 259 5.47 20.00 -17.52
C ARG A 259 6.27 19.68 -16.27
N GLN A 260 5.64 19.39 -15.14
CA GLN A 260 6.34 18.98 -13.94
C GLN A 260 6.79 17.51 -13.99
N ALA A 261 6.02 16.60 -14.57
CA ALA A 261 6.51 15.24 -14.83
C ALA A 261 7.80 15.23 -15.68
N HIS A 262 7.97 16.21 -16.60
CA HIS A 262 9.21 16.44 -17.36
C HIS A 262 10.28 17.28 -16.61
N ARG A 263 9.93 17.98 -15.52
CA ARG A 263 10.90 18.77 -14.73
C ARG A 263 11.59 17.98 -13.63
N PHE A 264 11.06 16.81 -13.26
CA PHE A 264 11.71 15.90 -12.33
C PHE A 264 12.78 15.07 -13.06
N GLY A 265 13.86 15.65 -13.54
CA GLY A 265 15.03 14.99 -14.11
C GLY A 265 14.76 13.73 -14.96
N SER A 266 15.60 13.43 -15.87
CA SER A 266 15.46 12.51 -17.02
C SER A 266 15.22 11.01 -16.71
N ARG A 267 14.62 10.61 -15.59
CA ARG A 267 14.16 9.22 -15.27
C ARG A 267 13.20 9.18 -14.09
N VAL A 268 12.12 9.98 -14.07
CA VAL A 268 11.11 9.85 -13.01
C VAL A 268 9.97 8.97 -13.49
N HIS A 269 9.92 7.73 -13.00
CA HIS A 269 8.79 6.83 -13.17
C HIS A 269 7.67 7.22 -12.17
N THR A 270 6.95 8.30 -12.45
CA THR A 270 5.83 8.74 -11.61
C THR A 270 4.52 8.35 -12.29
N LEU A 271 3.73 7.53 -11.62
CA LEU A 271 2.37 7.16 -12.02
C LEU A 271 1.39 8.16 -11.43
N GLN A 272 0.64 8.89 -12.25
CA GLN A 272 -0.49 9.66 -11.79
C GLN A 272 -1.74 8.79 -11.89
N LEU A 273 -2.26 8.30 -10.76
CA LEU A 273 -3.56 7.65 -10.73
C LEU A 273 -4.68 8.67 -10.80
N CYS A 274 -5.51 8.51 -11.84
CA CYS A 274 -6.88 8.98 -11.78
C CYS A 274 -7.73 7.81 -11.26
N ALA A 275 -8.13 7.83 -10.00
CA ALA A 275 -9.09 6.86 -9.49
C ALA A 275 -10.40 7.04 -10.26
N CYS A 276 -10.76 6.07 -11.10
CA CYS A 276 -12.13 5.95 -11.60
C CYS A 276 -12.99 5.42 -10.44
N THR A 277 -13.55 6.31 -9.63
CA THR A 277 -14.67 5.94 -8.78
C THR A 277 -15.86 5.69 -9.69
N ALA A 278 -16.26 4.42 -9.83
CA ALA A 278 -17.55 4.08 -10.40
C ALA A 278 -18.62 4.77 -9.54
N ARG A 279 -19.27 5.78 -10.10
CA ARG A 279 -20.48 6.34 -9.49
C ARG A 279 -21.54 5.25 -9.55
N HIS A 280 -21.90 4.71 -8.41
CA HIS A 280 -23.16 4.00 -8.29
C HIS A 280 -24.27 5.04 -8.42
N GLY A 281 -25.00 4.97 -9.55
CA GLY A 281 -26.25 5.67 -9.79
C GLY A 281 -27.38 5.08 -8.96
#